data_54c689a82b3fdfc68d884e1d69aadca4
#
_entry.id   54c689a82b3fdfc68d884e1d69aadca4
#
_cell.length_a   1.000
_cell.length_b   1.000
_cell.length_c   1.000
_cell.angle_alpha   90.00
_cell.angle_beta   90.00
_cell.angle_gamma   90.00
#
_symmetry.space_group_name_H-M   'P 1'
#
loop_
_entity.id
_entity.type
_entity.pdbx_description
1 polymer ?
#
loop_
_entity_poly.entity_id
_entity_poly.type
_entity_poly.pdbx_seq_one_letter_code
_entity_poly.pdbx_strand_id
1 'polypeptide(L)'
;MQRLSSSLEALGVVVTTAENIAVVDSSCSDALIQPLVIWSQETIIETAEQRQALKRLAEQYLVIVALSDEHIAQVANYFRLGVADVVFPEAKSSELKNTLVRIDELAESRLQERAYQHDLETANQELQESLHLLKQDQMAGLEVQKSLMPESPLAFGDYEISHSITPSLYLSGDFVGYNFVLGRYLLFYFADVSGHGASSAFVTVLLRFMIGRVIRRHELEKDYDALALAPEGLIEHVNNQLLATGLGKHLTIVAGSLDTVRTRCGMWLEHSNRGRFWLKRAAPAICPARANPQEYSKKRVGRSKKSNCPKSFP
;
A
#
# COMPACT_ATOMS: atom_id res chain seq x y z
N MET A 1 -0.92 -51.57 29.48
CA MET A 1 -0.08 -50.38 29.80
C MET A 1 1.29 -50.73 30.33
N GLN A 2 1.49 -51.56 31.38
CA GLN A 2 2.83 -51.85 31.91
C GLN A 2 3.80 -52.44 30.86
N ARG A 3 3.34 -53.30 29.94
CA ARG A 3 4.17 -53.83 28.85
C ARG A 3 4.61 -52.74 27.87
N LEU A 4 3.72 -51.85 27.51
CA LEU A 4 4.03 -50.74 26.59
C LEU A 4 5.05 -49.78 27.22
N SER A 5 4.86 -49.41 28.48
CA SER A 5 5.80 -48.61 29.26
C SER A 5 7.20 -49.26 29.30
N SER A 6 7.29 -50.51 29.66
CA SER A 6 8.56 -51.24 29.68
C SER A 6 9.23 -51.35 28.30
N SER A 7 8.44 -51.47 27.23
CA SER A 7 8.97 -51.52 25.87
C SER A 7 9.49 -50.15 25.40
N LEU A 8 8.86 -49.07 25.81
CA LEU A 8 9.32 -47.70 25.53
C LEU A 8 10.58 -47.34 26.32
N GLU A 9 10.63 -47.75 27.61
CA GLU A 9 11.82 -47.57 28.44
C GLU A 9 13.03 -48.34 27.89
N ALA A 10 12.79 -49.54 27.35
CA ALA A 10 13.83 -50.32 26.67
C ALA A 10 14.35 -49.68 25.39
N LEU A 11 13.56 -48.79 24.76
CA LEU A 11 13.95 -47.96 23.62
C LEU A 11 14.58 -46.63 24.04
N GLY A 12 14.78 -46.38 25.33
CA GLY A 12 15.41 -45.17 25.85
C GLY A 12 14.44 -44.00 26.07
N VAL A 13 13.13 -44.22 25.99
CA VAL A 13 12.11 -43.20 26.23
C VAL A 13 11.82 -43.05 27.71
N VAL A 14 11.88 -41.88 28.27
CA VAL A 14 11.46 -41.60 29.64
C VAL A 14 9.95 -41.59 29.72
N VAL A 15 9.36 -42.52 30.49
CA VAL A 15 7.91 -42.63 30.60
C VAL A 15 7.47 -42.13 31.97
N THR A 16 6.53 -41.16 31.97
CA THR A 16 5.90 -40.67 33.19
C THR A 16 4.39 -40.89 33.08
N THR A 17 3.80 -41.43 34.16
CA THR A 17 2.35 -41.67 34.20
C THR A 17 1.64 -40.46 34.82
N ALA A 18 0.55 -40.02 34.20
CA ALA A 18 -0.31 -38.97 34.71
C ALA A 18 -1.76 -39.46 34.81
N GLU A 19 -2.42 -39.12 35.90
CA GLU A 19 -3.80 -39.55 36.15
C GLU A 19 -4.83 -38.67 35.42
N ASN A 20 -4.44 -37.45 35.03
CA ASN A 20 -5.30 -36.53 34.31
C ASN A 20 -4.49 -35.54 33.46
N ILE A 21 -5.19 -34.80 32.57
CA ILE A 21 -4.61 -33.84 31.62
C ILE A 21 -3.92 -32.67 32.34
N ALA A 22 -4.45 -32.21 33.47
CA ALA A 22 -3.88 -31.08 34.22
C ALA A 22 -2.47 -31.42 34.77
N VAL A 23 -2.20 -32.67 35.09
CA VAL A 23 -0.87 -33.13 35.50
C VAL A 23 0.09 -33.15 34.31
N VAL A 24 -0.39 -33.48 33.11
CA VAL A 24 0.40 -33.42 31.88
C VAL A 24 0.81 -31.98 31.62
N ASP A 25 -0.14 -31.03 31.64
CA ASP A 25 0.12 -29.61 31.40
C ASP A 25 1.15 -29.03 32.38
N SER A 26 1.06 -29.39 33.67
CA SER A 26 2.01 -28.91 34.70
C SER A 26 3.42 -29.49 34.54
N SER A 27 3.51 -30.74 34.06
CA SER A 27 4.79 -31.43 33.88
C SER A 27 5.53 -31.04 32.61
N CYS A 28 4.82 -30.44 31.63
CA CYS A 28 5.33 -30.13 30.31
C CYS A 28 5.61 -28.60 30.08
N SER A 29 5.25 -27.75 31.03
CA SER A 29 5.41 -26.29 30.89
C SER A 29 6.86 -25.82 30.76
N ASP A 30 7.85 -26.60 31.19
CA ASP A 30 9.27 -26.27 31.13
C ASP A 30 10.05 -26.98 30.00
N ALA A 31 9.39 -27.78 29.19
CA ALA A 31 10.08 -28.62 28.21
C ALA A 31 10.32 -27.83 26.88
N LEU A 32 11.60 -27.64 26.55
CA LEU A 32 12.07 -27.23 25.21
C LEU A 32 11.68 -28.24 24.10
N ILE A 33 11.18 -29.42 24.51
CA ILE A 33 10.81 -30.55 23.63
C ILE A 33 9.31 -30.79 23.80
N GLN A 34 8.56 -30.85 22.68
CA GLN A 34 7.14 -31.21 22.74
C GLN A 34 6.97 -32.61 23.35
N PRO A 35 6.29 -32.77 24.49
CA PRO A 35 6.09 -34.07 25.08
C PRO A 35 5.12 -34.88 24.20
N LEU A 36 5.46 -36.16 24.09
CA LEU A 36 4.58 -37.15 23.48
C LEU A 36 3.60 -37.66 24.54
N VAL A 37 2.31 -37.48 24.29
CA VAL A 37 1.28 -38.00 25.20
C VAL A 37 0.74 -39.31 24.67
N ILE A 38 0.84 -40.36 25.47
CA ILE A 38 0.24 -41.66 25.16
C ILE A 38 -1.08 -41.77 25.91
N TRP A 39 -2.17 -41.66 25.20
CA TRP A 39 -3.50 -41.81 25.76
C TRP A 39 -3.88 -43.32 25.81
N SER A 40 -4.03 -43.87 27.00
CA SER A 40 -4.50 -45.23 27.19
C SER A 40 -5.96 -45.25 27.56
N GLN A 41 -6.74 -45.98 26.83
CA GLN A 41 -8.15 -46.13 27.10
C GLN A 41 -8.55 -47.59 27.04
N GLU A 42 -9.11 -48.08 28.13
CA GLU A 42 -9.67 -49.44 28.21
C GLU A 42 -11.08 -49.52 27.61
N THR A 43 -11.73 -48.39 27.40
CA THR A 43 -13.10 -48.26 26.88
C THR A 43 -13.15 -47.36 25.66
N ILE A 44 -14.07 -47.63 24.75
CA ILE A 44 -14.35 -46.81 23.55
C ILE A 44 -14.67 -45.36 23.97
N ILE A 45 -14.19 -44.37 23.20
CA ILE A 45 -14.61 -42.99 23.38
C ILE A 45 -16.08 -42.86 22.98
N GLU A 46 -16.98 -42.98 23.92
CA GLU A 46 -18.42 -42.95 23.71
C GLU A 46 -19.01 -41.56 23.95
N THR A 47 -18.43 -40.80 24.86
CA THR A 47 -19.00 -39.50 25.23
C THR A 47 -18.45 -38.33 24.39
N ALA A 48 -19.30 -37.31 24.15
CA ALA A 48 -18.89 -36.10 23.47
C ALA A 48 -17.77 -35.36 24.25
N GLU A 49 -17.79 -35.43 25.55
CA GLU A 49 -16.78 -34.81 26.43
C GLU A 49 -15.39 -35.44 26.25
N GLN A 50 -15.32 -36.77 26.18
CA GLN A 50 -14.05 -37.48 25.93
C GLN A 50 -13.48 -37.15 24.55
N ARG A 51 -14.32 -37.07 23.53
CA ARG A 51 -13.89 -36.67 22.19
C ARG A 51 -13.32 -35.25 22.18
N GLN A 52 -13.99 -34.33 22.88
CA GLN A 52 -13.54 -32.95 22.97
C GLN A 52 -12.25 -32.81 23.76
N ALA A 53 -12.08 -33.55 24.84
CA ALA A 53 -10.86 -33.59 25.62
C ALA A 53 -9.68 -34.09 24.79
N LEU A 54 -9.85 -35.24 24.09
CA LEU A 54 -8.81 -35.76 23.22
C LEU A 54 -8.45 -34.83 22.09
N LYS A 55 -9.45 -34.16 21.48
CA LYS A 55 -9.20 -33.18 20.45
C LYS A 55 -8.37 -31.99 20.93
N ARG A 56 -8.69 -31.45 22.11
CA ARG A 56 -7.90 -30.35 22.73
C ARG A 56 -6.47 -30.80 23.00
N LEU A 57 -6.30 -32.03 23.49
CA LEU A 57 -4.97 -32.58 23.76
C LEU A 57 -4.16 -32.75 22.47
N ALA A 58 -4.78 -33.22 21.39
CA ALA A 58 -4.14 -33.36 20.08
C ALA A 58 -3.81 -32.03 19.39
N GLU A 59 -4.53 -30.95 19.72
CA GLU A 59 -4.21 -29.60 19.29
C GLU A 59 -2.96 -29.01 19.96
N GLN A 60 -2.75 -29.37 21.24
CA GLN A 60 -1.61 -28.89 22.05
C GLN A 60 -0.38 -29.79 21.93
N TYR A 61 -0.57 -31.08 21.94
CA TYR A 61 0.49 -32.11 22.03
C TYR A 61 0.46 -33.08 20.86
N LEU A 62 1.54 -33.82 20.68
CA LEU A 62 1.54 -35.02 19.85
C LEU A 62 0.95 -36.15 20.66
N VAL A 63 -0.18 -36.68 20.25
CA VAL A 63 -0.91 -37.71 20.97
C VAL A 63 -0.86 -39.02 20.22
N ILE A 64 -0.44 -40.06 20.88
CA ILE A 64 -0.61 -41.46 20.43
C ILE A 64 -1.69 -42.10 21.28
N VAL A 65 -2.55 -42.90 20.66
CA VAL A 65 -3.56 -43.65 21.39
C VAL A 65 -3.16 -45.12 21.44
N ALA A 66 -3.13 -45.70 22.64
CA ALA A 66 -2.93 -47.13 22.83
C ALA A 66 -4.31 -47.81 22.79
N LEU A 67 -4.57 -48.62 21.77
CA LEU A 67 -5.82 -49.35 21.56
C LEU A 67 -5.66 -50.83 21.68
N SER A 68 -6.65 -51.53 22.24
CA SER A 68 -6.73 -52.99 22.15
C SER A 68 -7.23 -53.44 20.76
N ASP A 69 -6.91 -54.66 20.36
CA ASP A 69 -7.27 -55.22 19.06
C ASP A 69 -8.81 -55.21 18.79
N GLU A 70 -9.61 -55.27 19.85
CA GLU A 70 -11.06 -55.21 19.78
C GLU A 70 -11.58 -53.86 19.22
N HIS A 71 -10.75 -52.82 19.24
CA HIS A 71 -11.14 -51.46 18.88
C HIS A 71 -10.54 -50.96 17.53
N ILE A 72 -9.98 -51.89 16.74
CA ILE A 72 -9.35 -51.54 15.41
C ILE A 72 -10.30 -50.75 14.51
N ALA A 73 -11.59 -51.05 14.52
CA ALA A 73 -12.59 -50.32 13.71
C ALA A 73 -12.66 -48.82 14.01
N GLN A 74 -12.14 -48.40 15.16
CA GLN A 74 -12.20 -46.99 15.58
C GLN A 74 -10.96 -46.16 15.24
N VAL A 75 -9.91 -46.76 14.73
CA VAL A 75 -8.64 -46.11 14.39
C VAL A 75 -8.89 -44.84 13.51
N ALA A 76 -9.74 -44.94 12.50
CA ALA A 76 -10.09 -43.79 11.64
C ALA A 76 -10.73 -42.64 12.41
N ASN A 77 -11.46 -42.90 13.48
CA ASN A 77 -12.09 -41.86 14.29
C ASN A 77 -11.06 -41.11 15.13
N TYR A 78 -10.04 -41.80 15.63
CA TYR A 78 -8.93 -41.20 16.40
C TYR A 78 -8.12 -40.26 15.51
N PHE A 79 -7.77 -40.65 14.28
CA PHE A 79 -7.07 -39.77 13.34
C PHE A 79 -7.90 -38.52 12.99
N ARG A 80 -9.26 -38.64 12.88
CA ARG A 80 -10.13 -37.49 12.68
C ARG A 80 -10.16 -36.52 13.87
N LEU A 81 -9.80 -36.99 15.06
CA LEU A 81 -9.66 -36.13 16.26
C LEU A 81 -8.28 -35.47 16.37
N GLY A 82 -7.37 -35.72 15.43
CA GLY A 82 -6.06 -35.10 15.39
C GLY A 82 -4.95 -35.94 16.10
N VAL A 83 -5.24 -37.20 16.44
CA VAL A 83 -4.24 -38.11 17.02
C VAL A 83 -3.15 -38.38 15.99
N ALA A 84 -1.90 -38.30 16.43
CA ALA A 84 -0.73 -38.43 15.57
C ALA A 84 -0.49 -39.87 15.10
N ASP A 85 -0.69 -40.85 16.00
CA ASP A 85 -0.56 -42.28 15.69
C ASP A 85 -1.36 -43.16 16.67
N VAL A 86 -1.49 -44.43 16.34
CA VAL A 86 -2.16 -45.42 17.17
C VAL A 86 -1.21 -46.59 17.37
N VAL A 87 -1.08 -47.08 18.61
CA VAL A 87 -0.24 -48.22 18.94
C VAL A 87 -1.05 -49.31 19.67
N PHE A 88 -0.68 -50.54 19.44
CA PHE A 88 -1.27 -51.67 20.14
C PHE A 88 -0.36 -52.11 21.30
N PRO A 89 -0.92 -52.53 22.47
CA PRO A 89 -0.12 -52.93 23.62
C PRO A 89 0.81 -54.10 23.36
N GLU A 90 0.48 -54.91 22.36
CA GLU A 90 1.26 -56.09 21.93
C GLU A 90 2.18 -55.82 20.74
N ALA A 91 2.30 -54.54 20.32
CA ALA A 91 3.17 -54.16 19.21
C ALA A 91 4.63 -54.59 19.43
N LYS A 92 5.28 -55.06 18.38
CA LYS A 92 6.68 -55.41 18.39
C LYS A 92 7.57 -54.19 18.59
N SER A 93 8.74 -54.35 19.22
CA SER A 93 9.70 -53.25 19.39
C SER A 93 10.07 -52.54 18.08
N SER A 94 10.06 -53.26 16.94
CA SER A 94 10.31 -52.66 15.63
C SER A 94 9.18 -51.68 15.17
N GLU A 95 7.94 -52.03 15.49
CA GLU A 95 6.77 -51.18 15.17
C GLU A 95 6.75 -49.93 16.04
N LEU A 96 7.00 -50.07 17.35
CA LEU A 96 7.13 -48.95 18.27
C LEU A 96 8.26 -48.01 17.85
N LYS A 97 9.40 -48.55 17.44
CA LYS A 97 10.51 -47.75 16.93
C LYS A 97 10.12 -46.95 15.68
N ASN A 98 9.44 -47.57 14.74
CA ASN A 98 8.95 -46.88 13.53
C ASN A 98 7.92 -45.79 13.86
N THR A 99 7.03 -46.04 14.80
CA THR A 99 6.09 -45.01 15.29
C THR A 99 6.83 -43.85 15.93
N LEU A 100 7.83 -44.09 16.78
CA LEU A 100 8.63 -43.00 17.38
C LEU A 100 9.36 -42.19 16.34
N VAL A 101 9.94 -42.81 15.31
CA VAL A 101 10.59 -42.06 14.20
C VAL A 101 9.59 -41.17 13.48
N ARG A 102 8.40 -41.67 13.14
CA ARG A 102 7.35 -40.84 12.51
C ARG A 102 6.90 -39.68 13.39
N ILE A 103 6.82 -39.91 14.68
CA ILE A 103 6.44 -38.86 15.65
C ILE A 103 7.54 -37.81 15.76
N ASP A 104 8.80 -38.19 15.72
CA ASP A 104 9.94 -37.27 15.74
C ASP A 104 9.92 -36.38 14.48
N GLU A 105 9.74 -36.94 13.29
CA GLU A 105 9.60 -36.20 12.04
C GLU A 105 8.40 -35.22 12.09
N LEU A 106 7.27 -35.65 12.66
CA LEU A 106 6.10 -34.81 12.84
C LEU A 106 6.34 -33.69 13.86
N ALA A 107 7.09 -33.99 14.95
CA ALA A 107 7.48 -32.99 15.94
C ALA A 107 8.36 -31.89 15.32
N GLU A 108 9.38 -32.30 14.59
CA GLU A 108 10.25 -31.35 13.87
C GLU A 108 9.47 -30.49 12.90
N SER A 109 8.58 -31.07 12.10
CA SER A 109 7.73 -30.33 11.17
C SER A 109 6.84 -29.29 11.87
N ARG A 110 6.21 -29.67 13.01
CA ARG A 110 5.39 -28.73 13.79
C ARG A 110 6.22 -27.61 14.42
N LEU A 111 7.43 -27.90 14.88
CA LEU A 111 8.34 -26.87 15.40
C LEU A 111 8.75 -25.87 14.32
N GLN A 112 9.09 -26.38 13.14
CA GLN A 112 9.40 -25.52 11.99
C GLN A 112 8.21 -24.66 11.58
N GLU A 113 7.01 -25.23 11.50
CA GLU A 113 5.80 -24.48 11.16
C GLU A 113 5.54 -23.35 12.16
N ARG A 114 5.66 -23.63 13.46
CA ARG A 114 5.51 -22.58 14.50
C ARG A 114 6.58 -21.49 14.39
N ALA A 115 7.82 -21.86 14.11
CA ALA A 115 8.89 -20.89 13.90
C ALA A 115 8.59 -19.99 12.68
N TYR A 116 8.18 -20.58 11.56
CA TYR A 116 7.79 -19.80 10.37
C TYR A 116 6.59 -18.89 10.61
N GLN A 117 5.58 -19.35 11.35
CA GLN A 117 4.44 -18.53 11.73
C GLN A 117 4.87 -17.33 12.57
N HIS A 118 5.73 -17.54 13.56
CA HIS A 118 6.25 -16.47 14.40
C HIS A 118 7.06 -15.46 13.61
N ASP A 119 7.95 -15.92 12.72
CA ASP A 119 8.75 -15.05 11.85
C ASP A 119 7.87 -14.24 10.91
N LEU A 120 6.83 -14.87 10.35
CA LEU A 120 5.87 -14.20 9.47
C LEU A 120 5.06 -13.13 10.22
N GLU A 121 4.61 -13.42 11.44
CA GLU A 121 3.90 -12.45 12.28
C GLU A 121 4.80 -11.25 12.60
N THR A 122 6.05 -11.50 12.99
CA THR A 122 7.04 -10.45 13.28
C THR A 122 7.30 -9.59 12.05
N ALA A 123 7.58 -10.20 10.89
CA ALA A 123 7.81 -9.49 9.64
C ALA A 123 6.58 -8.66 9.20
N ASN A 124 5.37 -9.19 9.43
CA ASN A 124 4.14 -8.47 9.13
C ASN A 124 3.96 -7.24 10.02
N GLN A 125 4.27 -7.35 11.31
CA GLN A 125 4.23 -6.21 12.23
C GLN A 125 5.23 -5.13 11.83
N GLU A 126 6.48 -5.47 11.54
CA GLU A 126 7.51 -4.53 11.08
C GLU A 126 7.11 -3.84 9.77
N LEU A 127 6.51 -4.59 8.84
CA LEU A 127 6.01 -4.04 7.59
C LEU A 127 4.87 -3.04 7.83
N GLN A 128 3.93 -3.36 8.70
CA GLN A 128 2.81 -2.48 9.04
C GLN A 128 3.28 -1.18 9.68
N GLU A 129 4.24 -1.25 10.61
CA GLU A 129 4.85 -0.07 11.23
C GLU A 129 5.56 0.80 10.19
N SER A 130 6.34 0.19 9.30
CA SER A 130 7.04 0.90 8.23
C SER A 130 6.06 1.60 7.26
N LEU A 131 4.97 0.92 6.89
CA LEU A 131 3.92 1.49 6.06
C LEU A 131 3.20 2.65 6.77
N HIS A 132 2.98 2.54 8.07
CA HIS A 132 2.36 3.60 8.86
C HIS A 132 3.22 4.87 8.88
N LEU A 133 4.52 4.74 9.15
CA LEU A 133 5.47 5.85 9.13
C LEU A 133 5.55 6.49 7.75
N LEU A 134 5.68 5.68 6.69
CA LEU A 134 5.70 6.18 5.32
C LEU A 134 4.43 6.97 4.96
N LYS A 135 3.28 6.50 5.41
CA LYS A 135 2.00 7.19 5.22
C LYS A 135 1.98 8.53 5.93
N GLN A 136 2.47 8.60 7.17
CA GLN A 136 2.57 9.85 7.92
C GLN A 136 3.46 10.88 7.22
N ASP A 137 4.63 10.46 6.73
CA ASP A 137 5.55 11.32 5.99
C ASP A 137 4.92 11.85 4.69
N GLN A 138 4.21 11.02 3.96
CA GLN A 138 3.51 11.45 2.75
C GLN A 138 2.36 12.41 3.04
N MET A 139 1.63 12.22 4.14
CA MET A 139 0.59 13.17 4.57
C MET A 139 1.17 14.51 4.97
N ALA A 140 2.29 14.54 5.69
CA ALA A 140 3.00 15.78 5.99
C ALA A 140 3.45 16.52 4.71
N GLY A 141 3.99 15.78 3.75
CA GLY A 141 4.34 16.32 2.44
C GLY A 141 3.14 16.89 1.67
N LEU A 142 1.97 16.26 1.76
CA LEU A 142 0.72 16.76 1.17
C LEU A 142 0.30 18.12 1.76
N GLU A 143 0.39 18.27 3.07
CA GLU A 143 0.07 19.56 3.70
C GLU A 143 1.01 20.68 3.25
N VAL A 144 2.31 20.37 3.10
CA VAL A 144 3.25 21.32 2.50
C VAL A 144 2.85 21.65 1.07
N GLN A 145 2.55 20.65 0.23
CA GLN A 145 2.15 20.87 -1.15
C GLN A 145 0.87 21.72 -1.27
N LYS A 146 -0.14 21.45 -0.43
CA LYS A 146 -1.37 22.24 -0.35
C LYS A 146 -1.10 23.68 0.04
N SER A 147 -0.20 23.92 1.01
CA SER A 147 0.13 25.27 1.45
C SER A 147 0.80 26.13 0.37
N LEU A 148 1.38 25.48 -0.66
CA LEU A 148 2.01 26.14 -1.79
C LEU A 148 1.04 26.45 -2.94
N MET A 149 -0.17 25.87 -2.91
CA MET A 149 -1.19 26.15 -3.91
C MET A 149 -1.81 27.52 -3.67
N PRO A 150 -2.25 28.20 -4.73
CA PRO A 150 -2.96 29.48 -4.58
C PRO A 150 -4.33 29.27 -3.92
N GLU A 151 -4.88 30.31 -3.32
CA GLU A 151 -6.24 30.30 -2.81
C GLU A 151 -7.25 29.99 -3.91
N SER A 152 -8.27 29.19 -3.62
CA SER A 152 -9.31 28.80 -4.56
C SER A 152 -10.68 28.75 -3.85
N PRO A 153 -11.69 29.49 -4.34
CA PRO A 153 -11.65 30.42 -5.46
C PRO A 153 -10.92 31.72 -5.14
N LEU A 154 -10.28 32.34 -6.17
CA LEU A 154 -9.70 33.67 -6.10
C LEU A 154 -10.50 34.63 -7.01
N ALA A 155 -11.12 35.64 -6.42
CA ALA A 155 -11.87 36.66 -7.16
C ALA A 155 -10.98 37.88 -7.47
N PHE A 156 -11.08 38.38 -8.69
CA PHE A 156 -10.36 39.56 -9.12
C PHE A 156 -11.16 40.38 -10.14
N GLY A 157 -11.67 41.53 -9.73
CA GLY A 157 -12.57 42.32 -10.52
C GLY A 157 -13.81 41.53 -10.99
N ASP A 158 -14.02 41.44 -12.28
CA ASP A 158 -15.10 40.66 -12.91
C ASP A 158 -14.71 39.16 -13.13
N TYR A 159 -13.55 38.76 -12.69
CA TYR A 159 -13.02 37.37 -12.89
C TYR A 159 -12.97 36.61 -11.59
N GLU A 160 -13.24 35.33 -11.70
CA GLU A 160 -13.03 34.36 -10.64
C GLU A 160 -12.24 33.18 -11.21
N ILE A 161 -11.19 32.77 -10.52
CA ILE A 161 -10.41 31.59 -10.86
C ILE A 161 -10.51 30.55 -9.73
N SER A 162 -10.83 29.32 -10.10
CA SER A 162 -10.87 28.20 -9.18
C SER A 162 -10.16 27.01 -9.77
N HIS A 163 -9.62 26.15 -8.91
CA HIS A 163 -8.97 24.91 -9.31
C HIS A 163 -9.39 23.77 -8.43
N SER A 164 -9.22 22.54 -8.95
CA SER A 164 -9.38 21.32 -8.21
C SER A 164 -8.32 20.33 -8.69
N ILE A 165 -7.57 19.73 -7.75
CA ILE A 165 -6.59 18.68 -8.04
C ILE A 165 -6.98 17.45 -7.22
N THR A 166 -7.11 16.31 -7.90
CA THR A 166 -7.39 15.02 -7.26
C THR A 166 -6.18 14.12 -7.44
N PRO A 167 -5.31 14.03 -6.44
CA PRO A 167 -4.12 13.20 -6.55
C PRO A 167 -4.50 11.72 -6.61
N SER A 168 -3.75 10.92 -7.38
CA SER A 168 -3.92 9.47 -7.45
C SER A 168 -3.41 8.76 -6.19
N LEU A 169 -2.43 9.37 -5.49
CA LEU A 169 -1.89 8.97 -4.20
C LEU A 169 -1.95 10.16 -3.25
N TYR A 170 -1.15 10.16 -2.18
CA TYR A 170 -1.09 11.30 -1.24
C TYR A 170 -0.51 12.55 -1.88
N LEU A 171 0.59 12.41 -2.62
CA LEU A 171 1.31 13.51 -3.26
C LEU A 171 1.06 13.49 -4.77
N SER A 172 0.87 14.69 -5.36
CA SER A 172 0.57 14.86 -6.77
C SER A 172 1.78 15.37 -7.56
N GLY A 173 1.94 14.84 -8.79
CA GLY A 173 2.77 15.47 -9.82
C GLY A 173 2.09 16.65 -10.49
N ASP A 174 0.76 16.71 -10.42
CA ASP A 174 -0.01 17.83 -10.94
C ASP A 174 0.11 19.06 -10.03
N PHE A 175 0.26 20.23 -10.62
CA PHE A 175 0.35 21.47 -9.90
C PHE A 175 -0.27 22.63 -10.69
N VAL A 176 -0.91 23.53 -9.98
CA VAL A 176 -1.48 24.77 -10.52
C VAL A 176 -0.92 25.97 -9.76
N GLY A 177 -0.60 27.00 -10.49
CA GLY A 177 -0.25 28.27 -9.89
C GLY A 177 -0.85 29.44 -10.64
N TYR A 178 -1.26 30.46 -9.93
CA TYR A 178 -1.69 31.70 -10.50
C TYR A 178 -1.41 32.85 -9.54
N ASN A 179 -1.08 34.00 -10.11
CA ASN A 179 -0.80 35.24 -9.37
C ASN A 179 -1.39 36.42 -10.08
N PHE A 180 -1.93 37.34 -9.31
CA PHE A 180 -2.31 38.67 -9.76
C PHE A 180 -1.11 39.61 -9.62
N VAL A 181 -0.73 40.27 -10.73
CA VAL A 181 0.47 41.11 -10.81
C VAL A 181 0.09 42.50 -11.26
N LEU A 182 0.59 43.51 -10.56
CA LEU A 182 0.37 44.93 -10.85
C LEU A 182 -1.12 45.33 -11.00
N GLY A 183 -2.03 44.59 -10.36
CA GLY A 183 -3.47 44.89 -10.44
C GLY A 183 -4.09 44.74 -11.84
N ARG A 184 -3.38 44.13 -12.79
CA ARG A 184 -3.78 44.04 -14.18
C ARG A 184 -3.61 42.67 -14.82
N TYR A 185 -2.53 41.97 -14.52
CA TYR A 185 -2.20 40.71 -15.17
C TYR A 185 -2.49 39.54 -14.27
N LEU A 186 -3.29 38.57 -14.73
CA LEU A 186 -3.40 37.26 -14.13
C LEU A 186 -2.42 36.33 -14.85
N LEU A 187 -1.33 35.98 -14.19
CA LEU A 187 -0.39 34.95 -14.64
C LEU A 187 -0.81 33.62 -14.08
N PHE A 188 -0.90 32.63 -14.93
CA PHE A 188 -1.29 31.25 -14.51
C PHE A 188 -0.43 30.20 -15.19
N TYR A 189 -0.30 29.06 -14.54
CA TYR A 189 0.33 27.88 -15.11
C TYR A 189 -0.27 26.60 -14.53
N PHE A 190 -0.28 25.57 -15.37
CA PHE A 190 -0.64 24.20 -15.03
C PHE A 190 0.54 23.31 -15.40
N ALA A 191 0.93 22.43 -14.50
CA ALA A 191 2.08 21.56 -14.69
C ALA A 191 1.71 20.13 -14.33
N ASP A 192 2.18 19.19 -15.13
CA ASP A 192 2.10 17.77 -14.89
C ASP A 192 3.50 17.18 -14.94
N VAL A 193 3.98 16.69 -13.79
CA VAL A 193 5.30 16.08 -13.61
C VAL A 193 5.16 14.57 -13.72
N SER A 194 5.97 13.98 -14.59
CA SER A 194 5.96 12.54 -14.83
C SER A 194 6.12 11.71 -13.57
N GLY A 195 5.26 10.68 -13.41
CA GLY A 195 5.23 9.78 -12.27
C GLY A 195 4.43 10.34 -11.10
N HIS A 196 4.55 9.71 -9.94
CA HIS A 196 3.77 10.03 -8.74
C HIS A 196 4.64 9.99 -7.48
N GLY A 197 4.05 10.43 -6.37
CA GLY A 197 4.69 10.39 -5.05
C GLY A 197 5.66 11.55 -4.81
N ALA A 198 6.52 11.41 -3.81
CA ALA A 198 7.34 12.48 -3.26
C ALA A 198 8.26 13.13 -4.30
N SER A 199 8.90 12.35 -5.18
CA SER A 199 9.84 12.90 -6.16
C SER A 199 9.17 13.83 -7.18
N SER A 200 7.95 13.51 -7.63
CA SER A 200 7.19 14.38 -8.52
C SER A 200 6.66 15.62 -7.78
N ALA A 201 6.20 15.45 -6.54
CA ALA A 201 5.77 16.57 -5.70
C ALA A 201 6.90 17.56 -5.39
N PHE A 202 8.12 17.10 -5.16
CA PHE A 202 9.27 18.00 -4.97
C PHE A 202 9.56 18.84 -6.21
N VAL A 203 9.38 18.29 -7.40
CA VAL A 203 9.49 19.08 -8.65
C VAL A 203 8.44 20.17 -8.70
N THR A 204 7.20 19.92 -8.24
CA THR A 204 6.16 20.97 -8.20
C THR A 204 6.50 22.09 -7.25
N VAL A 205 7.11 21.79 -6.10
CA VAL A 205 7.63 22.79 -5.15
C VAL A 205 8.71 23.65 -5.80
N LEU A 206 9.71 23.02 -6.44
CA LEU A 206 10.75 23.70 -7.18
C LEU A 206 10.17 24.62 -8.26
N LEU A 207 9.22 24.11 -9.04
CA LEU A 207 8.53 24.86 -10.09
C LEU A 207 7.87 26.13 -9.53
N ARG A 208 7.16 26.01 -8.41
CA ARG A 208 6.55 27.15 -7.72
C ARG A 208 7.55 28.25 -7.41
N PHE A 209 8.71 27.89 -6.84
CA PHE A 209 9.76 28.85 -6.49
C PHE A 209 10.42 29.46 -7.72
N MET A 210 10.70 28.67 -8.75
CA MET A 210 11.32 29.16 -9.98
C MET A 210 10.44 30.16 -10.69
N ILE A 211 9.16 29.80 -10.92
CA ILE A 211 8.19 30.67 -11.59
C ILE A 211 7.93 31.93 -10.76
N GLY A 212 7.75 31.79 -9.45
CA GLY A 212 7.54 32.92 -8.54
C GLY A 212 8.70 33.90 -8.56
N ARG A 213 9.95 33.45 -8.69
CA ARG A 213 11.13 34.30 -8.81
C ARG A 213 11.13 35.10 -10.12
N VAL A 214 10.80 34.45 -11.22
CA VAL A 214 10.73 35.14 -12.53
C VAL A 214 9.62 36.17 -12.54
N ILE A 215 8.43 35.82 -12.07
CA ILE A 215 7.29 36.76 -11.98
C ILE A 215 7.67 37.97 -11.15
N ARG A 216 8.23 37.78 -9.96
CA ARG A 216 8.63 38.85 -9.04
C ARG A 216 9.67 39.79 -9.67
N ARG A 217 10.63 39.26 -10.46
CA ARG A 217 11.60 40.09 -11.16
C ARG A 217 10.93 41.02 -12.17
N HIS A 218 10.08 40.47 -13.05
CA HIS A 218 9.36 41.29 -14.05
C HIS A 218 8.36 42.28 -13.41
N GLU A 219 7.80 41.93 -12.25
CA GLU A 219 6.96 42.82 -11.46
C GLU A 219 7.75 44.03 -10.94
N LEU A 220 8.95 43.80 -10.38
CA LEU A 220 9.83 44.86 -9.89
C LEU A 220 10.37 45.75 -10.99
N GLU A 221 10.71 45.18 -12.14
CA GLU A 221 11.18 45.88 -13.33
C GLU A 221 10.05 46.60 -14.08
N LYS A 222 8.78 46.34 -13.71
CA LYS A 222 7.57 46.82 -14.40
C LYS A 222 7.55 46.48 -15.89
N ASP A 223 8.05 45.30 -16.23
CA ASP A 223 8.11 44.81 -17.60
C ASP A 223 6.73 44.33 -18.05
N TYR A 224 5.92 45.30 -18.50
CA TYR A 224 4.53 45.05 -18.92
C TYR A 224 4.42 44.14 -20.15
N ASP A 225 5.41 44.16 -21.03
CA ASP A 225 5.39 43.36 -22.25
C ASP A 225 5.68 41.89 -21.92
N ALA A 226 6.67 41.61 -21.07
CA ALA A 226 6.92 40.26 -20.60
C ALA A 226 5.75 39.70 -19.76
N LEU A 227 5.14 40.55 -18.91
CA LEU A 227 3.99 40.16 -18.11
C LEU A 227 2.74 39.87 -18.97
N ALA A 228 2.57 40.62 -20.10
CA ALA A 228 1.45 40.41 -21.02
C ALA A 228 1.59 39.12 -21.85
N LEU A 229 2.81 38.66 -22.10
CA LEU A 229 3.09 37.51 -22.97
C LEU A 229 3.32 36.22 -22.24
N ALA A 230 3.30 36.21 -20.91
CA ALA A 230 3.94 35.22 -20.04
C ALA A 230 5.46 35.23 -20.26
N PRO A 231 6.31 35.36 -19.22
CA PRO A 231 7.72 35.71 -19.34
C PRO A 231 8.48 34.88 -20.35
N GLU A 232 9.01 35.52 -21.37
CA GLU A 232 9.87 34.87 -22.36
C GLU A 232 11.09 34.25 -21.65
N GLY A 233 11.49 33.06 -22.03
CA GLY A 233 12.58 32.30 -21.37
C GLY A 233 12.21 31.63 -20.06
N LEU A 234 10.99 31.76 -19.54
CA LEU A 234 10.55 31.09 -18.32
C LEU A 234 10.73 29.58 -18.44
N ILE A 235 10.33 29.02 -19.54
CA ILE A 235 10.30 27.57 -19.76
C ILE A 235 11.73 27.04 -19.93
N GLU A 236 12.58 27.73 -20.68
CA GLU A 236 13.99 27.37 -20.78
C GLU A 236 14.68 27.42 -19.42
N HIS A 237 14.37 28.43 -18.61
CA HIS A 237 14.88 28.52 -17.26
C HIS A 237 14.45 27.33 -16.40
N VAL A 238 13.17 26.97 -16.42
CA VAL A 238 12.60 25.82 -15.71
C VAL A 238 13.28 24.53 -16.17
N ASN A 239 13.42 24.33 -17.48
CA ASN A 239 14.05 23.13 -18.04
C ASN A 239 15.52 23.00 -17.59
N ASN A 240 16.30 24.07 -17.73
CA ASN A 240 17.70 24.03 -17.35
C ASN A 240 17.87 23.72 -15.86
N GLN A 241 17.00 24.26 -15.02
CA GLN A 241 17.02 23.97 -13.59
C GLN A 241 16.60 22.51 -13.29
N LEU A 242 15.57 22.00 -13.96
CA LEU A 242 15.16 20.60 -13.79
C LEU A 242 16.24 19.62 -14.25
N LEU A 243 16.88 19.88 -15.38
CA LEU A 243 18.01 19.06 -15.85
C LEU A 243 19.17 19.07 -14.85
N ALA A 244 19.44 20.21 -14.23
CA ALA A 244 20.48 20.33 -13.21
C ALA A 244 20.19 19.54 -11.92
N THR A 245 18.91 19.22 -11.64
CA THR A 245 18.57 18.39 -10.45
C THR A 245 18.95 16.92 -10.58
N GLY A 246 19.14 16.42 -11.80
CA GLY A 246 19.43 15.00 -12.05
C GLY A 246 18.30 14.04 -11.72
N LEU A 247 17.08 14.51 -11.42
CA LEU A 247 15.94 13.69 -10.98
C LEU A 247 15.33 12.82 -12.10
N GLY A 248 15.72 13.04 -13.37
CA GLY A 248 15.20 12.28 -14.52
C GLY A 248 13.70 12.45 -14.75
N LYS A 249 13.09 13.52 -14.22
CA LYS A 249 11.66 13.80 -14.35
C LYS A 249 11.39 14.63 -15.62
N HIS A 250 10.23 14.35 -16.22
CA HIS A 250 9.69 15.10 -17.35
C HIS A 250 8.52 15.95 -16.86
N LEU A 251 8.30 17.07 -17.53
CA LEU A 251 7.29 18.04 -17.17
C LEU A 251 6.52 18.46 -18.42
N THR A 252 5.20 18.46 -18.33
CA THR A 252 4.32 19.17 -19.25
C THR A 252 3.81 20.42 -18.56
N ILE A 253 3.92 21.58 -19.19
CA ILE A 253 3.48 22.85 -18.61
C ILE A 253 2.69 23.65 -19.63
N VAL A 254 1.58 24.21 -19.14
CA VAL A 254 0.82 25.27 -19.83
C VAL A 254 0.95 26.51 -18.96
N ALA A 255 1.43 27.58 -19.53
CA ALA A 255 1.51 28.88 -18.85
C ALA A 255 0.85 29.98 -19.68
N GLY A 256 0.27 30.92 -19.02
CA GLY A 256 -0.41 32.03 -19.72
C GLY A 256 -0.51 33.28 -18.88
N SER A 257 -0.89 34.36 -19.58
CA SER A 257 -1.18 35.68 -19.00
C SER A 257 -2.48 36.20 -19.54
N LEU A 258 -3.34 36.68 -18.67
CA LEU A 258 -4.55 37.40 -19.01
C LEU A 258 -4.37 38.88 -18.63
N ASP A 259 -4.35 39.75 -19.62
CA ASP A 259 -4.44 41.22 -19.44
C ASP A 259 -5.91 41.58 -19.24
N THR A 260 -6.31 41.87 -18.03
CA THR A 260 -7.70 42.16 -17.68
C THR A 260 -8.20 43.49 -18.21
N VAL A 261 -7.30 44.45 -18.51
CA VAL A 261 -7.66 45.75 -19.07
C VAL A 261 -7.89 45.66 -20.57
N ARG A 262 -7.05 44.93 -21.29
CA ARG A 262 -7.18 44.74 -22.75
C ARG A 262 -8.00 43.53 -23.15
N THR A 263 -8.44 42.72 -22.18
CA THR A 263 -9.16 41.44 -22.38
C THR A 263 -8.44 40.52 -23.40
N ARG A 264 -7.12 40.44 -23.27
CA ARG A 264 -6.26 39.60 -24.12
C ARG A 264 -5.62 38.49 -23.29
N CYS A 265 -5.70 37.30 -23.81
CA CYS A 265 -5.03 36.13 -23.20
C CYS A 265 -3.89 35.66 -24.10
N GLY A 266 -2.68 35.61 -23.54
CA GLY A 266 -1.54 34.95 -24.15
C GLY A 266 -1.33 33.61 -23.47
N MET A 267 -1.14 32.53 -24.25
CA MET A 267 -0.96 31.20 -23.68
C MET A 267 0.16 30.45 -24.39
N TRP A 268 0.95 29.70 -23.60
CA TRP A 268 2.06 28.87 -24.04
C TRP A 268 1.80 27.45 -23.61
N LEU A 269 2.01 26.50 -24.51
CA LEU A 269 1.95 25.10 -24.23
C LEU A 269 3.30 24.48 -24.55
N GLU A 270 3.88 23.75 -23.61
CA GLU A 270 5.11 23.02 -23.82
C GLU A 270 5.04 21.61 -23.26
N HIS A 271 5.61 20.68 -24.05
CA HIS A 271 5.77 19.28 -23.67
C HIS A 271 7.24 18.90 -23.77
N SER A 272 7.84 18.58 -22.64
CA SER A 272 9.25 18.14 -22.56
C SER A 272 9.35 16.65 -22.88
N ASN A 273 9.83 16.32 -24.09
CA ASN A 273 10.18 14.96 -24.43
C ASN A 273 11.65 14.90 -24.84
N ARG A 274 12.50 14.30 -24.02
CA ARG A 274 13.93 14.04 -24.26
C ARG A 274 14.80 15.26 -24.65
N GLY A 275 14.68 16.37 -23.91
CA GLY A 275 15.61 17.49 -24.03
C GLY A 275 15.51 18.31 -25.33
N ARG A 276 14.43 18.18 -26.06
CA ARG A 276 14.13 19.06 -27.19
C ARG A 276 12.78 19.73 -26.97
N PHE A 277 12.79 21.04 -26.85
CA PHE A 277 11.61 21.87 -26.71
C PHE A 277 11.05 22.27 -28.09
N TRP A 278 9.73 22.16 -28.25
CA TRP A 278 9.02 22.75 -29.37
C TRP A 278 8.05 23.80 -28.82
N LEU A 279 8.43 25.06 -28.94
CA LEU A 279 7.56 26.19 -28.66
C LEU A 279 6.46 26.27 -29.71
N LYS A 280 5.22 26.01 -29.34
CA LYS A 280 4.08 26.32 -30.18
C LYS A 280 3.38 27.56 -29.63
N ARG A 281 3.59 28.69 -30.24
CA ARG A 281 2.87 29.95 -29.94
C ARG A 281 1.42 29.74 -30.32
N ALA A 282 0.51 29.64 -29.34
CA ALA A 282 -0.91 29.72 -29.64
C ALA A 282 -1.25 31.14 -30.04
N ALA A 283 -1.98 31.31 -31.13
CA ALA A 283 -2.50 32.62 -31.51
C ALA A 283 -3.32 33.20 -30.34
N PRO A 284 -3.30 34.51 -30.11
CA PRO A 284 -4.07 35.11 -29.04
C PRO A 284 -5.55 34.73 -29.20
N ALA A 285 -6.05 33.90 -28.32
CA ALA A 285 -7.47 33.62 -28.25
C ALA A 285 -8.16 34.85 -27.64
N ILE A 286 -9.06 35.45 -28.38
CA ILE A 286 -9.96 36.45 -27.82
C ILE A 286 -10.94 35.68 -26.95
N CYS A 287 -10.79 35.80 -25.63
CA CYS A 287 -11.82 35.29 -24.71
C CYS A 287 -13.09 36.13 -24.95
N PRO A 288 -14.23 35.53 -25.35
CA PRO A 288 -15.46 36.27 -25.45
C PRO A 288 -15.85 36.77 -24.04
N ALA A 289 -15.80 38.10 -23.89
CA ALA A 289 -16.30 38.74 -22.69
C ALA A 289 -17.81 38.50 -22.58
N ARG A 290 -18.24 38.09 -21.39
CA ARG A 290 -19.62 37.90 -20.95
C ARG A 290 -20.31 36.60 -21.35
N ALA A 291 -20.12 35.57 -20.56
CA ALA A 291 -21.18 34.59 -20.27
C ALA A 291 -21.87 35.00 -18.95
N ASN A 292 -23.13 35.33 -19.04
CA ASN A 292 -23.98 35.70 -17.90
C ASN A 292 -24.07 34.49 -16.94
N PRO A 293 -23.78 34.58 -15.62
CA PRO A 293 -23.79 33.46 -14.71
C PRO A 293 -25.11 32.69 -14.61
N GLN A 294 -26.20 33.29 -15.04
CA GLN A 294 -27.52 32.67 -15.01
C GLN A 294 -27.77 31.62 -16.11
N GLU A 295 -26.97 31.54 -17.15
CA GLU A 295 -27.17 30.55 -18.24
C GLU A 295 -26.48 29.18 -17.95
N TYR A 296 -25.56 29.09 -17.03
CA TYR A 296 -24.86 27.82 -16.71
C TYR A 296 -25.72 26.84 -15.94
N SER A 297 -26.78 27.26 -15.29
CA SER A 297 -27.66 26.40 -14.48
C SER A 297 -28.68 25.60 -15.28
N LYS A 298 -28.95 25.92 -16.56
CA LYS A 298 -30.03 25.27 -17.33
C LYS A 298 -29.61 24.30 -18.43
N LYS A 299 -28.32 24.02 -18.66
CA LYS A 299 -27.87 23.11 -19.74
C LYS A 299 -27.24 21.82 -19.28
N ARG A 300 -27.68 21.26 -18.17
CA ARG A 300 -27.23 19.92 -17.70
C ARG A 300 -28.22 18.80 -17.97
N VAL A 301 -29.06 18.95 -19.00
CA VAL A 301 -29.87 17.81 -19.51
C VAL A 301 -29.93 17.91 -21.03
N GLY A 302 -29.26 17.02 -21.74
CA GLY A 302 -29.61 16.75 -23.12
C GLY A 302 -28.46 16.58 -24.13
N ARG A 303 -28.14 15.30 -24.40
CA ARG A 303 -27.63 14.75 -25.65
C ARG A 303 -26.21 15.12 -26.16
N SER A 304 -25.35 14.08 -26.06
CA SER A 304 -24.17 13.90 -26.89
C SER A 304 -24.50 14.01 -28.39
N LYS A 305 -23.96 15.02 -29.06
CA LYS A 305 -23.80 14.98 -30.52
C LYS A 305 -22.31 14.79 -30.81
N LYS A 306 -21.99 13.67 -31.46
CA LYS A 306 -20.70 13.41 -32.08
C LYS A 306 -20.39 14.52 -33.04
N SER A 307 -19.38 15.34 -32.81
CA SER A 307 -18.81 16.21 -33.80
C SER A 307 -17.66 15.52 -34.52
N ASN A 308 -17.80 15.32 -35.81
CA ASN A 308 -16.79 14.80 -36.71
C ASN A 308 -15.55 15.68 -36.68
N CYS A 309 -14.42 15.07 -36.34
CA CYS A 309 -13.10 15.67 -36.52
C CYS A 309 -12.64 15.41 -37.96
N PRO A 310 -12.21 16.38 -38.77
CA PRO A 310 -11.68 16.09 -40.08
C PRO A 310 -10.30 15.46 -39.97
N LYS A 311 -10.14 14.30 -40.57
CA LYS A 311 -8.86 13.68 -40.87
C LYS A 311 -8.19 14.45 -42.01
N SER A 312 -7.03 15.02 -41.79
CA SER A 312 -5.97 15.10 -42.77
C SER A 312 -4.77 15.83 -42.22
N PHE A 313 -3.67 15.09 -42.10
CA PHE A 313 -2.32 15.63 -42.16
C PHE A 313 -1.49 14.76 -43.08
N PRO A 314 -0.68 15.38 -43.94
CA PRO A 314 0.48 14.68 -44.48
C PRO A 314 1.63 14.58 -43.46
#